data_0b60e98e4feecd3125f79374c4f015ea
#
_entry.id   0b60e98e4feecd3125f79374c4f015ea
#
_cell.length_a   1.000
_cell.length_b   1.000
_cell.length_c   1.000
_cell.angle_alpha   90.00
_cell.angle_beta   90.00
_cell.angle_gamma   90.00
#
_symmetry.space_group_name_H-M   'P 1'
#
loop_
_entity.id
_entity.type
_entity.pdbx_description
1 polymer ?
#
loop_
_entity_poly.entity_id
_entity_poly.type
_entity_poly.pdbx_seq_one_letter_code
_entity_poly.pdbx_strand_id
1 'polypeptide(L)'
;MSTLHQIAQKKDLEPGQGLSVEVEDKKIALFNIDGSYYAIDDTCTHRGGPLSEGSVDGTVVTCPWHGARFDVMSGEVLGPPAGTAVGSYKVQVNGDAISIELT
;
A
#
# COMPACT_ATOMS: atom_id res chain seq x y z
N MET A 1 16.21 -14.77 0.16
CA MET A 1 15.81 -14.68 -1.25
C MET A 1 14.44 -14.01 -1.37
N SER A 2 14.29 -13.12 -2.31
CA SER A 2 12.99 -12.51 -2.55
C SER A 2 12.14 -13.42 -3.45
N THR A 3 10.84 -13.41 -3.21
CA THR A 3 9.87 -14.13 -4.04
C THR A 3 8.88 -13.13 -4.61
N LEU A 4 8.44 -13.38 -5.84
CA LEU A 4 7.50 -12.52 -6.54
C LEU A 4 6.12 -13.14 -6.44
N HIS A 5 5.14 -12.36 -5.98
CA HIS A 5 3.74 -12.79 -5.82
C HIS A 5 2.82 -11.90 -6.62
N GLN A 6 2.07 -12.48 -7.54
CA GLN A 6 1.03 -11.74 -8.25
C GLN A 6 -0.13 -11.47 -7.30
N ILE A 7 -0.48 -10.21 -7.10
CA ILE A 7 -1.49 -9.82 -6.12
C ILE A 7 -2.74 -9.21 -6.75
N ALA A 8 -2.66 -8.72 -7.98
CA ALA A 8 -3.78 -8.06 -8.62
C ALA A 8 -3.55 -7.94 -10.12
N GLN A 9 -4.56 -7.41 -10.80
CA GLN A 9 -4.47 -7.01 -12.20
C GLN A 9 -4.79 -5.52 -12.29
N LYS A 10 -4.33 -4.87 -13.36
CA LYS A 10 -4.57 -3.43 -13.53
C LYS A 10 -6.05 -3.06 -13.50
N LYS A 11 -6.90 -3.93 -14.02
CA LYS A 11 -8.35 -3.70 -14.04
C LYS A 11 -9.00 -3.70 -12.66
N ASP A 12 -8.31 -4.25 -11.65
CA ASP A 12 -8.83 -4.36 -10.30
C ASP A 12 -8.68 -3.06 -9.52
N LEU A 13 -7.93 -2.09 -10.03
CA LEU A 13 -7.55 -0.92 -9.25
C LEU A 13 -7.46 0.32 -10.13
N GLU A 14 -8.40 1.24 -9.97
CA GLU A 14 -8.41 2.51 -10.70
C GLU A 14 -7.49 3.54 -10.06
N PRO A 15 -7.05 4.57 -10.81
CA PRO A 15 -6.22 5.63 -10.24
C PRO A 15 -6.87 6.27 -9.02
N GLY A 16 -6.06 6.46 -7.98
CA GLY A 16 -6.52 7.04 -6.72
C GLY A 16 -7.12 6.05 -5.74
N GLN A 17 -7.17 4.77 -6.11
CA GLN A 17 -7.76 3.74 -5.25
C GLN A 17 -6.71 2.90 -4.55
N GLY A 18 -7.09 2.33 -3.41
CA GLY A 18 -6.33 1.33 -2.68
C GLY A 18 -7.05 -0.01 -2.71
N LEU A 19 -6.27 -1.08 -2.67
CA LEU A 19 -6.78 -2.45 -2.63
C LEU A 19 -6.04 -3.23 -1.56
N SER A 20 -6.80 -3.90 -0.69
CA SER A 20 -6.22 -4.76 0.33
C SER A 20 -6.04 -6.16 -0.23
N VAL A 21 -4.83 -6.70 -0.11
CA VAL A 21 -4.54 -8.08 -0.49
C VAL A 21 -3.77 -8.76 0.62
N GLU A 22 -3.91 -10.07 0.73
CA GLU A 22 -3.19 -10.85 1.74
C GLU A 22 -2.24 -11.80 1.04
N VAL A 23 -0.96 -11.75 1.45
CA VAL A 23 0.09 -12.60 0.89
C VAL A 23 0.91 -13.14 2.05
N GLU A 24 0.94 -14.48 2.18
CA GLU A 24 1.72 -15.16 3.21
C GLU A 24 1.51 -14.58 4.61
N ASP A 25 0.24 -14.41 5.00
CA ASP A 25 -0.18 -13.88 6.30
C ASP A 25 0.11 -12.39 6.50
N LYS A 26 0.54 -11.70 5.43
CA LYS A 26 0.76 -10.26 5.47
C LYS A 26 -0.38 -9.55 4.77
N LYS A 27 -0.90 -8.49 5.38
CA LYS A 27 -1.91 -7.63 4.76
C LYS A 27 -1.19 -6.49 4.07
N ILE A 28 -1.40 -6.37 2.77
CA ILE A 28 -0.72 -5.42 1.90
C ILE A 28 -1.75 -4.47 1.31
N ALA A 29 -1.44 -3.17 1.31
CA ALA A 29 -2.24 -2.16 0.63
C ALA A 29 -1.55 -1.82 -0.68
N LEU A 30 -2.24 -2.02 -1.78
CA LEU A 30 -1.76 -1.69 -3.12
C LEU A 30 -2.48 -0.43 -3.58
N PHE A 31 -1.74 0.55 -4.06
CA PHE A 31 -2.30 1.83 -4.52
C PHE A 31 -1.94 2.09 -5.97
N ASN A 32 -2.88 2.65 -6.71
CA ASN A 32 -2.68 3.13 -8.06
C ASN A 32 -2.61 4.66 -8.00
N ILE A 33 -1.42 5.21 -8.25
CA ILE A 33 -1.19 6.66 -8.27
C ILE A 33 -0.90 7.06 -9.71
N ASP A 34 -1.92 7.53 -10.42
CA ASP A 34 -1.81 7.98 -11.81
C ASP A 34 -1.15 6.94 -12.74
N GLY A 35 -1.45 5.65 -12.52
CA GLY A 35 -0.92 4.58 -13.34
C GLY A 35 0.37 3.95 -12.81
N SER A 36 0.90 4.47 -11.70
CA SER A 36 2.03 3.86 -11.00
C SER A 36 1.52 3.12 -9.77
N TYR A 37 2.05 1.95 -9.51
CA TYR A 37 1.57 1.09 -8.43
C TYR A 37 2.57 1.01 -7.31
N TYR A 38 2.08 1.19 -6.08
CA TYR A 38 2.90 1.16 -4.87
C TYR A 38 2.24 0.25 -3.83
N ALA A 39 3.05 -0.46 -3.07
CA ALA A 39 2.55 -1.39 -2.05
C ALA A 39 3.22 -1.11 -0.71
N ILE A 40 2.40 -1.00 0.32
CA ILE A 40 2.85 -0.84 1.71
C ILE A 40 2.03 -1.77 2.59
N ASP A 41 2.43 -1.92 3.85
CA ASP A 41 1.60 -2.66 4.80
C ASP A 41 0.23 -2.00 4.90
N ASP A 42 -0.81 -2.81 4.93
CA ASP A 42 -2.19 -2.31 5.03
C ASP A 42 -2.54 -1.84 6.44
N THR A 43 -1.80 -2.26 7.44
CA THR A 43 -2.10 -1.98 8.83
C THR A 43 -1.40 -0.72 9.31
N CYS A 44 -2.19 0.29 9.69
CA CYS A 44 -1.64 1.51 10.29
C CYS A 44 -0.91 1.20 11.60
N THR A 45 0.29 1.75 11.77
CA THR A 45 1.11 1.49 12.95
C THR A 45 0.55 2.12 14.23
N HIS A 46 -0.40 3.04 14.11
CA HIS A 46 -1.04 3.65 15.28
C HIS A 46 -2.08 2.73 15.92
N ARG A 47 -3.11 2.34 15.16
CA ARG A 47 -4.23 1.57 15.69
C ARG A 47 -4.66 0.41 14.80
N GLY A 48 -3.87 0.07 13.81
CA GLY A 48 -4.19 -1.05 12.93
C GLY A 48 -5.27 -0.77 11.89
N GLY A 49 -5.59 0.50 11.63
CA GLY A 49 -6.57 0.85 10.61
C GLY A 49 -6.13 0.43 9.21
N PRO A 50 -7.09 0.08 8.34
CA PRO A 50 -6.76 -0.39 6.99
C PRO A 50 -6.38 0.77 6.07
N LEU A 51 -5.09 0.90 5.76
CA LEU A 51 -4.58 1.98 4.91
C LEU A 51 -5.15 1.91 3.49
N SER A 52 -5.48 0.72 3.02
CA SER A 52 -6.08 0.54 1.69
C SER A 52 -7.43 1.24 1.55
N GLU A 53 -8.12 1.50 2.65
CA GLU A 53 -9.40 2.21 2.65
C GLU A 53 -9.22 3.71 2.94
N GLY A 54 -7.99 4.16 3.10
CA GLY A 54 -7.70 5.57 3.36
C GLY A 54 -7.84 6.46 2.14
N SER A 55 -7.84 7.76 2.38
CA SER A 55 -7.86 8.75 1.31
C SER A 55 -6.46 8.94 0.76
N VAL A 56 -6.35 9.00 -0.56
CA VAL A 56 -5.06 9.19 -1.24
C VAL A 56 -5.01 10.59 -1.85
N ASP A 57 -3.94 11.32 -1.57
CA ASP A 57 -3.68 12.63 -2.15
C ASP A 57 -2.22 12.66 -2.61
N GLY A 58 -2.00 12.67 -3.93
CA GLY A 58 -0.66 12.51 -4.49
C GLY A 58 -0.11 11.15 -4.10
N THR A 59 1.01 11.11 -3.38
CA THR A 59 1.62 9.88 -2.89
C THR A 59 1.36 9.63 -1.41
N VAL A 60 0.46 10.38 -0.81
CA VAL A 60 0.17 10.32 0.63
C VAL A 60 -1.17 9.64 0.87
N VAL A 61 -1.19 8.62 1.72
CA VAL A 61 -2.43 8.01 2.18
C VAL A 61 -2.70 8.43 3.62
N THR A 62 -3.97 8.73 3.91
CA THR A 62 -4.42 9.09 5.25
C THR A 62 -5.22 7.92 5.83
N CYS A 63 -4.80 7.43 6.99
CA CYS A 63 -5.49 6.34 7.68
C CYS A 63 -6.92 6.77 8.01
N PRO A 64 -7.93 5.93 7.70
CA PRO A 64 -9.33 6.32 7.91
C PRO A 64 -9.74 6.40 9.39
N TRP A 65 -8.94 5.83 10.29
CA TRP A 65 -9.32 5.77 11.69
C TRP A 65 -8.92 7.01 12.49
N HIS A 66 -7.68 7.50 12.36
CA HIS A 66 -7.21 8.62 13.18
C HIS A 66 -6.40 9.66 12.42
N GLY A 67 -6.38 9.55 11.09
CA GLY A 67 -5.76 10.58 10.26
C GLY A 67 -4.24 10.51 10.17
N ALA A 68 -3.61 9.42 10.59
CA ALA A 68 -2.17 9.23 10.39
C ALA A 68 -1.88 9.18 8.90
N ARG A 69 -0.77 9.80 8.48
CA ARG A 69 -0.41 9.90 7.06
C ARG A 69 0.87 9.17 6.76
N PHE A 70 0.90 8.50 5.64
CA PHE A 70 2.05 7.72 5.19
C PHE A 70 2.32 7.98 3.71
N ASP A 71 3.59 7.94 3.33
CA ASP A 71 3.99 7.99 1.93
C ASP A 71 3.88 6.58 1.34
N VAL A 72 3.07 6.39 0.30
CA VAL A 72 2.86 5.06 -0.28
C VAL A 72 4.07 4.56 -1.07
N MET A 73 4.99 5.44 -1.43
CA MET A 73 6.20 5.05 -2.16
C MET A 73 7.25 4.41 -1.23
N SER A 74 7.32 4.84 0.01
CA SER A 74 8.37 4.42 0.95
C SER A 74 7.85 3.82 2.24
N GLY A 75 6.58 4.04 2.59
CA GLY A 75 6.02 3.67 3.88
C GLY A 75 6.36 4.64 4.99
N GLU A 76 7.05 5.74 4.67
CA GLU A 76 7.47 6.72 5.67
C GLU A 76 6.27 7.38 6.35
N VAL A 77 6.32 7.52 7.67
CA VAL A 77 5.27 8.22 8.40
C VAL A 77 5.44 9.73 8.24
N LEU A 78 4.34 10.40 7.87
CA LEU A 78 4.37 11.84 7.57
C LEU A 78 3.61 12.68 8.59
N GLY A 79 2.82 12.05 9.46
CA GLY A 79 2.06 12.82 10.42
C GLY A 79 1.48 11.98 11.54
N PRO A 80 1.24 12.65 12.69
CA PRO A 80 0.64 11.98 13.83
C PRO A 80 -0.78 11.51 13.49
N PRO A 81 -1.36 10.57 14.29
CA PRO A 81 -0.82 10.08 15.55
C PRO A 81 0.16 8.91 15.43
N ALA A 82 0.43 8.40 14.24
CA ALA A 82 1.41 7.32 14.10
C ALA A 82 2.82 7.87 14.19
N GLY A 83 3.70 7.16 14.91
CA GLY A 83 5.09 7.54 15.05
C GLY A 83 6.07 6.56 14.39
N THR A 84 5.56 5.51 13.74
CA THR A 84 6.36 4.46 13.14
C THR A 84 5.97 4.25 11.69
N ALA A 85 6.95 4.15 10.81
CA ALA A 85 6.72 3.85 9.39
C ALA A 85 6.14 2.46 9.20
N VAL A 86 5.46 2.26 8.08
CA VAL A 86 5.02 0.93 7.64
C VAL A 86 6.02 0.36 6.65
N GLY A 87 6.01 -0.96 6.46
CA GLY A 87 6.85 -1.59 5.46
C GLY A 87 6.39 -1.24 4.05
N SER A 88 7.34 -1.15 3.11
CA SER A 88 7.05 -0.96 1.70
C SER A 88 7.56 -2.17 0.91
N TYR A 89 6.93 -2.43 -0.24
CA TYR A 89 7.25 -3.60 -1.06
C TYR A 89 7.48 -3.15 -2.49
N LYS A 90 8.44 -3.78 -3.13
CA LYS A 90 8.74 -3.50 -4.54
C LYS A 90 7.63 -4.06 -5.41
N VAL A 91 7.12 -3.24 -6.33
CA VAL A 91 6.05 -3.64 -7.24
C VAL A 91 6.63 -3.87 -8.63
N GLN A 92 6.22 -4.95 -9.27
CA GLN A 92 6.55 -5.22 -10.65
C GLN A 92 5.26 -5.37 -11.44
N VAL A 93 5.20 -4.73 -12.59
CA VAL A 93 4.05 -4.82 -13.49
C VAL A 93 4.50 -5.53 -14.76
N ASN A 94 3.79 -6.59 -15.12
CA ASN A 94 4.09 -7.36 -16.32
C ASN A 94 2.80 -7.53 -17.11
N GLY A 95 2.64 -6.77 -18.19
CA GLY A 95 1.38 -6.70 -18.90
C GLY A 95 0.30 -6.12 -17.99
N ASP A 96 -0.73 -6.90 -17.72
CA ASP A 96 -1.80 -6.48 -16.79
C ASP A 96 -1.61 -7.04 -15.38
N ALA A 97 -0.61 -7.87 -15.15
CA ALA A 97 -0.36 -8.48 -13.86
C ALA A 97 0.47 -7.56 -12.96
N ILE A 98 0.03 -7.42 -11.72
CA ILE A 98 0.73 -6.62 -10.71
C ILE A 98 1.23 -7.58 -9.64
N SER A 99 2.54 -7.54 -9.38
CA SER A 99 3.20 -8.43 -8.42
C SER A 99 4.03 -7.64 -7.44
N ILE A 100 4.26 -8.21 -6.27
CA ILE A 100 5.16 -7.63 -5.26
C ILE A 100 6.27 -8.61 -4.92
N GLU A 101 7.40 -8.08 -4.48
CA GLU A 101 8.50 -8.89 -3.96
C GLU A 101 8.41 -8.97 -2.45
N LEU A 102 8.48 -10.21 -1.93
CA LEU A 102 8.62 -10.46 -0.50
C LEU A 102 10.00 -11.05 -0.24
N THR A 103 10.64 -10.61 0.83
CA THR A 103 11.96 -11.11 1.24
C THR A 103 11.85 -11.96 2.50
#